data_aa7a4385fabd722b5a6bfff983ddb1d6
#
_entry.id   aa7a4385fabd722b5a6bfff983ddb1d6
#
_cell.length_a   1.000
_cell.length_b   1.000
_cell.length_c   1.000
_cell.angle_alpha   90.00
_cell.angle_beta   90.00
_cell.angle_gamma   90.00
#
_symmetry.space_group_name_H-M   'P 1'
#
loop_
_entity.id
_entity.type
_entity.pdbx_description
1 polymer ?
#
loop_
_entity_poly.entity_id
_entity_poly.type
_entity_poly.pdbx_seq_one_letter_code
_entity_poly.pdbx_strand_id
1 'polypeptide(L)'
;MMATKVENQDNLTRHSDSSKSTKPTIVLVHGAVEDSSLWTHGVIQGLQREGFPIRVFSNPLRGLAHDAAYLKSLLDTIAGSVILVSHAYGGAVISQGGDDPKVKGLIYAGSPMPGAGESTNDCLDRFPGGDFASSVDLIPYTLPDGTAGLNVLVQADKYSYLLAADVPESLLALMIATQRPIALAALQEPLTSAAWMSKPSWQIRPLLDPVIPQEEFKFEAERAHSTVIELNSSHAIPITFPEVVVDVVKQAAQAITI
;
A
#
# COMPACT_ATOMS: atom_id res chain seq x y z
N MET A 1 -24.75 -26.78 -58.35
CA MET A 1 -25.00 -25.51 -57.67
C MET A 1 -25.82 -25.81 -56.41
N MET A 2 -25.19 -25.99 -55.31
CA MET A 2 -25.85 -26.12 -53.98
C MET A 2 -25.35 -24.99 -53.12
N ALA A 3 -26.25 -24.08 -52.76
CA ALA A 3 -25.99 -22.98 -51.86
C ALA A 3 -26.17 -23.47 -50.41
N THR A 4 -25.12 -23.47 -49.63
CA THR A 4 -25.15 -23.76 -48.20
C THR A 4 -25.52 -22.49 -47.46
N LYS A 5 -26.65 -22.54 -46.77
CA LYS A 5 -27.14 -21.54 -45.84
C LYS A 5 -26.20 -21.54 -44.59
N VAL A 6 -25.61 -20.39 -44.29
CA VAL A 6 -24.95 -20.15 -43.00
C VAL A 6 -26.03 -19.64 -42.04
N GLU A 7 -26.35 -20.43 -41.03
CA GLU A 7 -27.19 -19.99 -39.90
C GLU A 7 -26.37 -19.11 -38.97
N ASN A 8 -26.85 -17.89 -38.79
CA ASN A 8 -26.43 -16.94 -37.78
C ASN A 8 -26.80 -17.47 -36.39
N GLN A 9 -25.83 -17.74 -35.56
CA GLN A 9 -26.02 -17.92 -34.11
C GLN A 9 -25.73 -16.60 -33.40
N ASP A 10 -26.66 -15.67 -33.44
CA ASP A 10 -26.81 -14.61 -32.48
C ASP A 10 -27.49 -15.19 -31.23
N ASN A 11 -26.75 -15.35 -30.14
CA ASN A 11 -27.25 -15.16 -28.76
C ASN A 11 -26.15 -15.52 -27.75
N LEU A 12 -25.25 -14.59 -27.52
CA LEU A 12 -24.49 -14.52 -26.28
C LEU A 12 -24.79 -13.18 -25.61
N THR A 13 -26.05 -12.99 -25.21
CA THR A 13 -26.39 -12.01 -24.17
C THR A 13 -25.79 -12.51 -22.85
N ARG A 14 -24.56 -12.11 -22.58
CA ARG A 14 -24.02 -12.15 -21.22
C ARG A 14 -24.86 -11.18 -20.40
N HIS A 15 -25.86 -11.69 -19.71
CA HIS A 15 -26.43 -11.03 -18.55
C HIS A 15 -25.29 -10.94 -17.51
N SER A 16 -24.58 -9.82 -17.49
CA SER A 16 -23.83 -9.41 -16.33
C SER A 16 -24.88 -9.05 -15.26
N ASP A 17 -25.23 -10.04 -14.47
CA ASP A 17 -25.95 -9.81 -13.21
C ASP A 17 -24.98 -9.04 -12.30
N SER A 18 -24.98 -7.71 -12.45
CA SER A 18 -24.29 -6.81 -11.56
C SER A 18 -25.13 -6.68 -10.28
N SER A 19 -25.20 -7.71 -9.48
CA SER A 19 -25.50 -7.54 -8.06
C SER A 19 -24.35 -6.69 -7.53
N LYS A 20 -24.60 -5.37 -7.36
CA LYS A 20 -23.63 -4.45 -6.76
C LYS A 20 -23.23 -5.06 -5.42
N SER A 21 -22.01 -5.52 -5.29
CA SER A 21 -21.47 -5.98 -4.03
C SER A 21 -21.74 -4.89 -3.00
N THR A 22 -22.39 -5.24 -1.89
CA THR A 22 -22.58 -4.32 -0.77
C THR A 22 -21.30 -4.04 -0.02
N LYS A 23 -20.25 -4.85 -0.29
CA LYS A 23 -18.93 -4.70 0.33
C LYS A 23 -18.10 -3.60 -0.34
N PRO A 24 -17.30 -2.86 0.44
CA PRO A 24 -16.38 -1.86 -0.12
C PRO A 24 -15.33 -2.52 -1.03
N THR A 25 -14.88 -1.79 -2.03
CA THR A 25 -13.69 -2.19 -2.80
C THR A 25 -12.45 -1.98 -1.96
N ILE A 26 -11.59 -2.99 -1.87
CA ILE A 26 -10.31 -2.90 -1.18
C ILE A 26 -9.25 -2.49 -2.20
N VAL A 27 -8.56 -1.38 -1.95
CA VAL A 27 -7.45 -0.91 -2.77
C VAL A 27 -6.16 -1.12 -1.98
N LEU A 28 -5.26 -1.95 -2.52
CA LEU A 28 -3.99 -2.32 -1.91
C LEU A 28 -2.86 -1.47 -2.50
N VAL A 29 -2.11 -0.76 -1.64
CA VAL A 29 -1.07 0.21 -2.03
C VAL A 29 0.26 -0.21 -1.42
N HIS A 30 1.19 -0.69 -2.26
CA HIS A 30 2.52 -1.10 -1.83
C HIS A 30 3.45 0.10 -1.55
N GLY A 31 4.54 -0.14 -0.83
CA GLY A 31 5.52 0.85 -0.43
C GLY A 31 6.73 0.99 -1.35
N ALA A 32 7.80 1.53 -0.77
CA ALA A 32 9.10 1.69 -1.42
C ALA A 32 9.79 0.34 -1.62
N VAL A 33 10.65 0.26 -2.63
CA VAL A 33 11.51 -0.90 -2.95
C VAL A 33 10.77 -2.23 -3.14
N GLU A 34 9.48 -2.18 -3.34
CA GLU A 34 8.60 -3.33 -3.57
C GLU A 34 7.58 -3.06 -4.69
N ASP A 35 6.78 -4.04 -5.02
CA ASP A 35 5.74 -3.92 -6.02
C ASP A 35 4.44 -4.63 -5.59
N SER A 36 3.48 -4.69 -6.51
CA SER A 36 2.17 -5.28 -6.27
C SER A 36 2.20 -6.77 -5.90
N SER A 37 3.31 -7.49 -6.14
CA SER A 37 3.46 -8.91 -5.79
C SER A 37 3.47 -9.14 -4.28
N LEU A 38 3.82 -8.12 -3.48
CA LEU A 38 3.72 -8.15 -2.02
C LEU A 38 2.39 -8.72 -1.53
N TRP A 39 1.30 -8.37 -2.18
CA TRP A 39 -0.06 -8.75 -1.78
C TRP A 39 -0.48 -10.15 -2.22
N THR A 40 0.32 -10.81 -3.08
CA THR A 40 -0.01 -12.13 -3.64
C THR A 40 0.29 -13.29 -2.70
N HIS A 41 0.96 -13.03 -1.57
CA HIS A 41 1.36 -14.05 -0.59
C HIS A 41 0.28 -14.35 0.46
N GLY A 42 -0.99 -14.16 0.14
CA GLY A 42 -2.11 -14.54 1.00
C GLY A 42 -3.18 -13.46 1.15
N VAL A 43 -2.82 -12.16 1.10
CA VAL A 43 -3.79 -11.07 1.28
C VAL A 43 -4.86 -11.08 0.20
N ILE A 44 -4.49 -11.10 -1.08
CA ILE A 44 -5.46 -11.12 -2.20
C ILE A 44 -6.36 -12.34 -2.09
N GLN A 45 -5.79 -13.53 -1.91
CA GLN A 45 -6.55 -14.78 -1.82
C GLN A 45 -7.49 -14.78 -0.61
N GLY A 46 -7.04 -14.22 0.54
CA GLY A 46 -7.86 -14.07 1.74
C GLY A 46 -9.06 -13.15 1.49
N LEU A 47 -8.83 -11.97 0.93
CA LEU A 47 -9.89 -11.02 0.62
C LEU A 47 -10.86 -11.55 -0.45
N GLN A 48 -10.38 -12.33 -1.43
CA GLN A 48 -11.23 -13.00 -2.43
C GLN A 48 -12.15 -14.04 -1.78
N ARG A 49 -11.63 -14.86 -0.86
CA ARG A 49 -12.46 -15.82 -0.09
C ARG A 49 -13.54 -15.12 0.72
N GLU A 50 -13.25 -13.94 1.24
CA GLU A 50 -14.22 -13.10 1.95
C GLU A 50 -15.16 -12.34 1.00
N GLY A 51 -15.00 -12.44 -0.32
CA GLY A 51 -15.88 -11.83 -1.32
C GLY A 51 -15.74 -10.32 -1.46
N PHE A 52 -14.59 -9.74 -1.13
CA PHE A 52 -14.31 -8.32 -1.37
C PHE A 52 -13.92 -8.08 -2.83
N PRO A 53 -14.45 -7.03 -3.49
CA PRO A 53 -13.86 -6.50 -4.71
C PRO A 53 -12.46 -5.93 -4.39
N ILE A 54 -11.45 -6.24 -5.23
CA ILE A 54 -10.06 -5.85 -4.98
C ILE A 54 -9.52 -5.07 -6.18
N ARG A 55 -8.74 -4.04 -5.89
CA ARG A 55 -7.83 -3.37 -6.83
C ARG A 55 -6.45 -3.29 -6.21
N VAL A 56 -5.44 -3.63 -6.97
CA VAL A 56 -4.04 -3.44 -6.56
C VAL A 56 -3.51 -2.22 -7.29
N PHE A 57 -2.99 -1.28 -6.55
CA PHE A 57 -2.40 -0.07 -7.08
C PHE A 57 -0.90 -0.29 -7.31
N SER A 58 -0.46 -0.19 -8.56
CA SER A 58 0.96 -0.18 -8.90
C SER A 58 1.52 1.21 -8.68
N ASN A 59 2.05 1.44 -7.48
CA ASN A 59 2.58 2.73 -7.06
C ASN A 59 3.77 3.14 -7.95
N PRO A 60 3.76 4.33 -8.59
CA PRO A 60 4.85 4.75 -9.48
C PRO A 60 6.18 4.99 -8.79
N LEU A 61 6.20 5.38 -7.51
CA LEU A 61 7.40 5.62 -6.69
C LEU A 61 8.28 6.78 -7.24
N ARG A 62 7.66 7.84 -7.77
CA ARG A 62 8.38 8.95 -8.44
C ARG A 62 8.26 10.30 -7.75
N GLY A 63 7.27 10.50 -6.87
CA GLY A 63 7.00 11.70 -6.10
C GLY A 63 5.67 11.54 -5.41
N LEU A 64 5.53 12.07 -4.19
CA LEU A 64 4.32 11.84 -3.39
C LEU A 64 3.07 12.41 -4.06
N ALA A 65 3.13 13.65 -4.53
CA ALA A 65 2.00 14.28 -5.22
C ALA A 65 1.64 13.55 -6.52
N HIS A 66 2.66 13.11 -7.27
CA HIS A 66 2.49 12.32 -8.48
C HIS A 66 1.84 10.95 -8.17
N ASP A 67 2.35 10.22 -7.19
CA ASP A 67 1.87 8.89 -6.82
C ASP A 67 0.44 8.96 -6.26
N ALA A 68 0.14 9.98 -5.46
CA ALA A 68 -1.21 10.23 -4.96
C ALA A 68 -2.21 10.61 -6.07
N ALA A 69 -1.77 11.35 -7.10
CA ALA A 69 -2.60 11.67 -8.27
C ALA A 69 -2.94 10.42 -9.09
N TYR A 70 -1.99 9.49 -9.24
CA TYR A 70 -2.24 8.18 -9.85
C TYR A 70 -3.22 7.34 -9.04
N LEU A 71 -3.09 7.32 -7.69
CA LEU A 71 -4.07 6.67 -6.82
C LEU A 71 -5.46 7.27 -7.02
N LYS A 72 -5.57 8.60 -7.06
CA LYS A 72 -6.84 9.28 -7.32
C LYS A 72 -7.45 8.86 -8.66
N SER A 73 -6.66 8.77 -9.71
CA SER A 73 -7.12 8.31 -11.03
C SER A 73 -7.68 6.88 -10.99
N LEU A 74 -7.09 5.99 -10.18
CA LEU A 74 -7.65 4.66 -9.94
C LEU A 74 -8.97 4.76 -9.18
N LEU A 75 -9.06 5.57 -8.12
CA LEU A 75 -10.28 5.76 -7.34
C LEU A 75 -11.43 6.28 -8.20
N ASP A 76 -11.17 7.14 -9.18
CA ASP A 76 -12.18 7.67 -10.10
C ASP A 76 -12.84 6.56 -10.95
N THR A 77 -12.17 5.42 -11.15
CA THR A 77 -12.72 4.25 -11.87
C THR A 77 -13.58 3.34 -10.99
N ILE A 78 -13.60 3.54 -9.68
CA ILE A 78 -14.29 2.66 -8.72
C ILE A 78 -15.64 3.26 -8.34
N ALA A 79 -16.68 2.46 -8.49
CA ALA A 79 -18.01 2.81 -7.99
C ALA A 79 -18.20 2.28 -6.55
N GLY A 80 -18.88 3.08 -5.70
CA GLY A 80 -19.18 2.70 -4.32
C GLY A 80 -18.07 3.02 -3.33
N SER A 81 -18.19 2.45 -2.13
CA SER A 81 -17.24 2.69 -1.03
C SER A 81 -15.91 1.97 -1.22
N VAL A 82 -14.85 2.56 -0.68
CA VAL A 82 -13.47 2.07 -0.76
C VAL A 82 -12.85 2.02 0.63
N ILE A 83 -12.05 0.99 0.90
CA ILE A 83 -11.07 0.96 1.98
C ILE A 83 -9.69 0.92 1.32
N LEU A 84 -8.79 1.83 1.73
CA LEU A 84 -7.39 1.83 1.32
C LEU A 84 -6.56 1.04 2.33
N VAL A 85 -5.70 0.16 1.83
CA VAL A 85 -4.75 -0.62 2.64
C VAL A 85 -3.36 -0.33 2.13
N SER A 86 -2.50 0.19 2.99
CA SER A 86 -1.11 0.52 2.64
C SER A 86 -0.11 -0.40 3.30
N HIS A 87 1.07 -0.48 2.69
CA HIS A 87 2.29 -0.97 3.30
C HIS A 87 3.40 0.08 3.14
N ALA A 88 4.22 0.28 4.17
CA ALA A 88 5.39 1.17 4.16
C ALA A 88 5.08 2.57 3.57
N TYR A 89 5.87 3.08 2.62
CA TYR A 89 5.65 4.36 1.92
C TYR A 89 4.22 4.52 1.36
N GLY A 90 3.54 3.43 1.06
CA GLY A 90 2.12 3.47 0.66
C GLY A 90 1.23 4.21 1.66
N GLY A 91 1.64 4.31 2.94
CA GLY A 91 0.97 5.10 3.98
C GLY A 91 0.91 6.59 3.67
N ALA A 92 2.02 7.17 3.21
CA ALA A 92 2.04 8.56 2.76
C ALA A 92 1.12 8.77 1.54
N VAL A 93 1.13 7.81 0.59
CA VAL A 93 0.30 7.87 -0.62
C VAL A 93 -1.18 7.81 -0.29
N ILE A 94 -1.63 6.92 0.62
CA ILE A 94 -3.05 6.87 1.01
C ILE A 94 -3.44 8.03 1.93
N SER A 95 -2.51 8.59 2.70
CA SER A 95 -2.75 9.80 3.49
C SER A 95 -3.01 11.00 2.58
N GLN A 96 -2.19 11.21 1.56
CA GLN A 96 -2.36 12.30 0.59
C GLN A 96 -3.53 12.04 -0.38
N GLY A 97 -3.62 10.86 -0.97
CA GLY A 97 -4.58 10.53 -2.03
C GLY A 97 -5.94 10.03 -1.54
N GLY A 98 -6.06 9.74 -0.25
CA GLY A 98 -7.28 9.16 0.34
C GLY A 98 -8.37 10.16 0.70
N ASP A 99 -8.19 11.45 0.43
CA ASP A 99 -9.21 12.49 0.64
C ASP A 99 -10.25 12.47 -0.50
N ASP A 100 -10.90 11.34 -0.66
CA ASP A 100 -12.00 11.10 -1.62
C ASP A 100 -13.23 10.68 -0.80
N PRO A 101 -14.43 11.21 -1.08
CA PRO A 101 -15.65 10.85 -0.35
C PRO A 101 -16.03 9.37 -0.43
N LYS A 102 -15.55 8.64 -1.44
CA LYS A 102 -15.70 7.18 -1.56
C LYS A 102 -14.84 6.41 -0.57
N VAL A 103 -13.70 6.96 -0.16
CA VAL A 103 -12.82 6.33 0.82
C VAL A 103 -13.45 6.45 2.21
N LYS A 104 -13.74 5.30 2.83
CA LYS A 104 -14.45 5.20 4.11
C LYS A 104 -13.56 4.71 5.25
N GLY A 105 -12.37 4.19 4.95
CA GLY A 105 -11.43 3.70 5.94
C GLY A 105 -10.02 3.57 5.39
N LEU A 106 -9.04 3.70 6.28
CA LEU A 106 -7.62 3.67 5.97
C LEU A 106 -6.92 2.63 6.87
N ILE A 107 -6.19 1.71 6.26
CA ILE A 107 -5.44 0.68 7.00
C ILE A 107 -3.96 0.85 6.68
N TYR A 108 -3.15 1.00 7.72
CA TYR A 108 -1.72 1.23 7.68
C TYR A 108 -0.99 -0.01 8.23
N ALA A 109 -0.51 -0.88 7.35
CA ALA A 109 0.25 -2.06 7.74
C ALA A 109 1.76 -1.76 7.67
N GLY A 110 2.42 -1.62 8.82
CA GLY A 110 3.84 -1.23 8.87
C GLY A 110 4.11 0.06 8.10
N SER A 111 3.18 1.00 8.13
CA SER A 111 3.22 2.21 7.31
C SER A 111 3.32 3.47 8.16
N PRO A 112 4.10 4.48 7.76
CA PRO A 112 4.03 5.80 8.36
C PRO A 112 2.70 6.48 8.03
N MET A 113 2.26 7.37 8.92
CA MET A 113 1.04 8.17 8.80
C MET A 113 1.37 9.67 8.87
N PRO A 114 2.13 10.23 7.91
CA PRO A 114 2.50 11.64 7.96
C PRO A 114 1.27 12.55 7.92
N GLY A 115 1.37 13.67 8.59
CA GLY A 115 0.39 14.75 8.56
C GLY A 115 0.67 15.77 7.45
N ALA A 116 -0.23 16.75 7.28
CA ALA A 116 0.02 17.85 6.36
C ALA A 116 1.29 18.63 6.77
N GLY A 117 2.17 18.88 5.82
CA GLY A 117 3.48 19.49 6.03
C GLY A 117 4.60 18.53 6.45
N GLU A 118 4.30 17.26 6.68
CA GLU A 118 5.29 16.21 6.99
C GLU A 118 5.56 15.35 5.77
N SER A 119 6.79 14.88 5.62
CA SER A 119 7.22 13.89 4.64
C SER A 119 7.35 12.50 5.27
N THR A 120 7.56 11.47 4.42
CA THR A 120 7.91 10.13 4.93
C THR A 120 9.21 10.17 5.74
N ASN A 121 10.22 10.91 5.28
CA ASN A 121 11.49 11.03 6.01
C ASN A 121 11.30 11.68 7.38
N ASP A 122 10.41 12.68 7.51
CA ASP A 122 10.13 13.28 8.83
C ASP A 122 9.59 12.25 9.83
N CYS A 123 8.78 11.27 9.36
CA CYS A 123 8.31 10.17 10.20
C CYS A 123 9.44 9.20 10.56
N LEU A 124 10.34 8.88 9.62
CA LEU A 124 11.45 7.95 9.87
C LEU A 124 12.51 8.54 10.82
N ASP A 125 12.68 9.86 10.81
CA ASP A 125 13.75 10.58 11.52
C ASP A 125 13.26 11.24 12.83
N ARG A 126 11.96 11.28 13.11
CA ARG A 126 11.38 11.95 14.29
C ARG A 126 11.86 11.36 15.60
N PHE A 127 11.96 10.04 15.68
CA PHE A 127 12.42 9.31 16.86
C PHE A 127 13.64 8.46 16.53
N PRO A 128 14.57 8.24 17.50
CA PRO A 128 15.71 7.37 17.28
C PRO A 128 15.28 5.91 17.14
N GLY A 129 16.10 5.11 16.47
CA GLY A 129 15.95 3.65 16.37
C GLY A 129 15.53 3.14 15.01
N GLY A 130 15.41 4.00 13.98
CA GLY A 130 15.24 3.58 12.60
C GLY A 130 16.58 3.38 11.89
N ASP A 131 16.72 2.29 11.15
CA ASP A 131 17.95 1.92 10.43
C ASP A 131 17.85 2.08 8.91
N PHE A 132 16.74 2.69 8.42
CA PHE A 132 16.50 2.83 6.98
C PHE A 132 17.64 3.59 6.28
N ALA A 133 17.98 4.78 6.75
CA ALA A 133 18.98 5.65 6.10
C ALA A 133 20.37 5.00 6.00
N SER A 134 20.76 4.16 6.97
CA SER A 134 22.05 3.44 6.98
C SER A 134 22.05 2.15 6.16
N SER A 135 20.90 1.76 5.60
CA SER A 135 20.71 0.47 4.93
C SER A 135 20.36 0.60 3.44
N VAL A 136 20.47 1.81 2.88
CA VAL A 136 20.11 2.08 1.48
C VAL A 136 21.26 2.60 0.66
N ASP A 137 21.19 2.32 -0.66
CA ASP A 137 22.04 2.91 -1.69
C ASP A 137 21.29 4.04 -2.41
N LEU A 138 22.01 5.12 -2.70
CA LEU A 138 21.51 6.24 -3.50
C LEU A 138 22.09 6.15 -4.90
N ILE A 139 21.23 5.87 -5.90
CA ILE A 139 21.65 5.65 -7.28
C ILE A 139 21.22 6.83 -8.15
N PRO A 140 22.15 7.61 -8.71
CA PRO A 140 21.81 8.73 -9.59
C PRO A 140 21.08 8.27 -10.86
N TYR A 141 20.11 9.09 -11.30
CA TYR A 141 19.50 8.95 -12.62
C TYR A 141 19.35 10.31 -13.28
N THR A 142 19.27 10.32 -14.62
CA THR A 142 18.93 11.50 -15.40
C THR A 142 17.92 11.11 -16.46
N LEU A 143 16.82 11.88 -16.54
CA LEU A 143 15.77 11.71 -17.54
C LEU A 143 16.16 12.37 -18.88
N PRO A 144 15.50 12.01 -20.00
CA PRO A 144 15.79 12.59 -21.31
C PRO A 144 15.62 14.12 -21.40
N ASP A 145 14.77 14.70 -20.55
CA ASP A 145 14.56 16.15 -20.44
C ASP A 145 15.64 16.87 -19.61
N GLY A 146 16.63 16.14 -19.10
CA GLY A 146 17.72 16.64 -18.26
C GLY A 146 17.40 16.66 -16.75
N THR A 147 16.21 16.28 -16.34
CA THR A 147 15.84 16.14 -14.90
C THR A 147 16.73 15.07 -14.28
N ALA A 148 17.46 15.42 -13.22
CA ALA A 148 18.31 14.52 -12.46
C ALA A 148 17.73 14.27 -11.07
N GLY A 149 18.00 13.08 -10.51
CA GLY A 149 17.58 12.71 -9.17
C GLY A 149 18.33 11.51 -8.64
N LEU A 150 17.91 11.04 -7.46
CA LEU A 150 18.44 9.85 -6.80
C LEU A 150 17.33 8.83 -6.64
N ASN A 151 17.61 7.60 -6.99
CA ASN A 151 16.83 6.43 -6.64
C ASN A 151 17.35 5.84 -5.33
N VAL A 152 16.45 5.31 -4.52
CA VAL A 152 16.77 4.59 -3.29
C VAL A 152 16.48 3.11 -3.50
N LEU A 153 17.45 2.26 -3.15
CA LEU A 153 17.33 0.80 -3.04
C LEU A 153 17.90 0.36 -1.71
N VAL A 154 17.36 -0.70 -1.13
CA VAL A 154 17.92 -1.33 0.06
C VAL A 154 19.14 -2.16 -0.35
N GLN A 155 20.23 -2.04 0.40
CA GLN A 155 21.44 -2.87 0.23
C GLN A 155 21.09 -4.35 0.37
N ALA A 156 21.57 -5.19 -0.55
CA ALA A 156 21.16 -6.59 -0.61
C ALA A 156 21.46 -7.37 0.68
N ASP A 157 22.61 -7.08 1.32
CA ASP A 157 23.03 -7.69 2.59
C ASP A 157 22.26 -7.17 3.81
N LYS A 158 21.58 -6.03 3.69
CA LYS A 158 20.75 -5.44 4.73
C LYS A 158 19.28 -5.77 4.59
N TYR A 159 18.85 -6.25 3.42
CA TYR A 159 17.44 -6.41 3.06
C TYR A 159 16.67 -7.31 4.03
N SER A 160 17.25 -8.48 4.38
CA SER A 160 16.63 -9.40 5.34
C SER A 160 16.39 -8.75 6.68
N TYR A 161 17.45 -8.15 7.25
CA TYR A 161 17.37 -7.47 8.54
C TYR A 161 16.34 -6.34 8.52
N LEU A 162 16.42 -5.47 7.51
CA LEU A 162 15.63 -4.24 7.47
C LEU A 162 14.14 -4.51 7.21
N LEU A 163 13.82 -5.40 6.27
CA LEU A 163 12.46 -5.52 5.76
C LEU A 163 11.81 -6.88 6.05
N ALA A 164 12.58 -7.97 6.10
CA ALA A 164 12.05 -9.30 5.86
C ALA A 164 12.71 -10.39 6.73
N ALA A 165 13.00 -10.09 8.00
CA ALA A 165 13.72 -10.99 8.90
C ALA A 165 12.98 -12.32 9.19
N ASP A 166 11.67 -12.35 9.03
CA ASP A 166 10.78 -13.51 9.24
C ASP A 166 10.26 -14.12 7.92
N VAL A 167 10.78 -13.67 6.76
CA VAL A 167 10.40 -14.18 5.44
C VAL A 167 11.30 -15.37 5.05
N PRO A 168 10.75 -16.45 4.44
CA PRO A 168 11.56 -17.58 3.97
C PRO A 168 12.64 -17.17 2.97
N GLU A 169 13.84 -17.76 3.08
CA GLU A 169 15.01 -17.40 2.27
C GLU A 169 14.76 -17.46 0.75
N SER A 170 13.99 -18.45 0.28
CA SER A 170 13.65 -18.58 -1.13
C SER A 170 12.83 -17.40 -1.67
N LEU A 171 11.97 -16.81 -0.85
CA LEU A 171 11.19 -15.63 -1.21
C LEU A 171 12.02 -14.36 -1.03
N LEU A 172 12.85 -14.29 0.02
CA LEU A 172 13.77 -13.19 0.27
C LEU A 172 14.67 -12.92 -0.95
N ALA A 173 15.26 -13.96 -1.55
CA ALA A 173 16.08 -13.84 -2.75
C ALA A 173 15.32 -13.21 -3.94
N LEU A 174 14.04 -13.55 -4.10
CA LEU A 174 13.17 -12.94 -5.13
C LEU A 174 12.88 -11.47 -4.81
N MET A 175 12.57 -11.14 -3.57
CA MET A 175 12.32 -9.76 -3.15
C MET A 175 13.52 -8.86 -3.38
N ILE A 176 14.73 -9.32 -3.05
CA ILE A 176 15.98 -8.59 -3.30
C ILE A 176 16.16 -8.34 -4.81
N ALA A 177 15.94 -9.36 -5.64
CA ALA A 177 16.15 -9.28 -7.08
C ALA A 177 15.13 -8.40 -7.81
N THR A 178 13.92 -8.24 -7.24
CA THR A 178 12.80 -7.53 -7.87
C THR A 178 12.53 -6.16 -7.25
N GLN A 179 13.44 -5.64 -6.43
CA GLN A 179 13.29 -4.30 -5.86
C GLN A 179 12.96 -3.26 -6.93
N ARG A 180 11.95 -2.44 -6.67
CA ARG A 180 11.62 -1.27 -7.50
C ARG A 180 12.19 0.00 -6.87
N PRO A 181 13.10 0.70 -7.55
CA PRO A 181 13.65 1.93 -7.00
C PRO A 181 12.59 2.99 -6.73
N ILE A 182 12.63 3.61 -5.56
CA ILE A 182 11.85 4.81 -5.27
C ILE A 182 12.71 6.05 -5.48
N ALA A 183 12.14 7.12 -6.05
CA ALA A 183 12.82 8.40 -6.08
C ALA A 183 12.97 8.96 -4.66
N LEU A 184 14.19 9.40 -4.30
CA LEU A 184 14.43 10.01 -2.99
C LEU A 184 13.48 11.19 -2.72
N ALA A 185 13.17 11.97 -3.77
CA ALA A 185 12.22 13.07 -3.69
C ALA A 185 10.84 12.62 -3.18
N ALA A 186 10.39 11.39 -3.49
CA ALA A 186 9.10 10.89 -3.02
C ALA A 186 9.07 10.69 -1.50
N LEU A 187 10.22 10.35 -0.89
CA LEU A 187 10.34 10.21 0.57
C LEU A 187 10.47 11.56 1.29
N GLN A 188 10.95 12.59 0.57
CA GLN A 188 11.24 13.93 1.10
C GLN A 188 10.10 14.93 0.86
N GLU A 189 9.17 14.62 -0.05
CA GLU A 189 8.08 15.52 -0.40
C GLU A 189 7.03 15.55 0.73
N PRO A 190 6.73 16.75 1.30
CA PRO A 190 5.74 16.86 2.37
C PRO A 190 4.31 16.72 1.84
N LEU A 191 3.43 16.14 2.66
CA LEU A 191 2.00 16.05 2.38
C LEU A 191 1.35 17.45 2.36
N THR A 192 0.40 17.67 1.47
CA THR A 192 -0.46 18.87 1.48
C THR A 192 -1.76 18.67 2.26
N SER A 193 -2.18 17.41 2.44
CA SER A 193 -3.35 17.00 3.22
C SER A 193 -3.15 15.61 3.81
N ALA A 194 -3.90 15.26 4.85
CA ALA A 194 -3.83 13.93 5.47
C ALA A 194 -5.23 13.37 5.70
N ALA A 195 -5.63 12.37 4.92
CA ALA A 195 -6.97 11.79 4.96
C ALA A 195 -7.35 11.18 6.32
N TRP A 196 -6.38 10.68 7.09
CA TRP A 196 -6.62 10.13 8.43
C TRP A 196 -7.14 11.16 9.44
N MET A 197 -6.99 12.46 9.17
CA MET A 197 -7.55 13.51 10.03
C MET A 197 -9.09 13.55 10.02
N SER A 198 -9.72 12.99 9.00
CA SER A 198 -11.18 13.00 8.81
C SER A 198 -11.80 11.62 8.61
N LYS A 199 -10.99 10.58 8.52
CA LYS A 199 -11.45 9.22 8.24
C LYS A 199 -11.00 8.24 9.32
N PRO A 200 -11.81 7.23 9.65
CA PRO A 200 -11.39 6.17 10.57
C PRO A 200 -10.17 5.43 10.03
N SER A 201 -9.24 5.11 10.92
CA SER A 201 -7.99 4.44 10.57
C SER A 201 -7.66 3.28 11.50
N TRP A 202 -6.94 2.31 10.93
CA TRP A 202 -6.39 1.14 11.61
C TRP A 202 -4.89 1.09 11.35
N GLN A 203 -4.11 0.84 12.38
CA GLN A 203 -2.67 0.66 12.30
C GLN A 203 -2.32 -0.78 12.68
N ILE A 204 -1.67 -1.52 11.78
CA ILE A 204 -1.06 -2.80 12.09
C ILE A 204 0.42 -2.53 12.32
N ARG A 205 0.84 -2.63 13.58
CA ARG A 205 2.18 -2.24 14.03
C ARG A 205 3.08 -3.46 14.19
N PRO A 206 4.16 -3.58 13.40
CA PRO A 206 5.17 -4.60 13.57
C PRO A 206 6.11 -4.24 14.72
N LEU A 207 6.20 -5.11 15.74
CA LEU A 207 6.98 -4.82 16.94
C LEU A 207 8.50 -5.02 16.73
N LEU A 208 8.90 -5.73 15.67
CA LEU A 208 10.31 -6.01 15.35
C LEU A 208 10.76 -5.23 14.09
N ASP A 209 10.11 -4.12 13.80
CA ASP A 209 10.40 -3.28 12.63
C ASP A 209 11.61 -2.36 12.89
N PRO A 210 12.72 -2.49 12.16
CA PRO A 210 13.84 -1.57 12.26
C PRO A 210 13.75 -0.39 11.27
N VAL A 211 12.71 -0.32 10.42
CA VAL A 211 12.49 0.79 9.48
C VAL A 211 11.88 1.98 10.17
N ILE A 212 10.75 1.76 10.86
CA ILE A 212 9.98 2.82 11.53
C ILE A 212 10.13 2.63 13.05
N PRO A 213 10.62 3.66 13.77
CA PRO A 213 10.73 3.58 15.21
C PRO A 213 9.39 3.29 15.90
N GLN A 214 9.40 2.47 16.96
CA GLN A 214 8.17 2.11 17.69
C GLN A 214 7.47 3.33 18.30
N GLU A 215 8.23 4.34 18.71
CA GLU A 215 7.72 5.62 19.21
C GLU A 215 6.99 6.41 18.13
N GLU A 216 7.44 6.33 16.86
CA GLU A 216 6.71 6.94 15.75
C GLU A 216 5.35 6.28 15.53
N PHE A 217 5.29 4.95 15.48
CA PHE A 217 4.02 4.23 15.38
C PHE A 217 3.03 4.61 16.49
N LYS A 218 3.51 4.75 17.73
CA LYS A 218 2.68 5.17 18.88
C LYS A 218 2.17 6.58 18.70
N PHE A 219 3.07 7.51 18.40
CA PHE A 219 2.76 8.92 18.19
C PHE A 219 1.70 9.10 17.07
N GLU A 220 1.88 8.42 15.95
CA GLU A 220 0.96 8.49 14.82
C GLU A 220 -0.42 7.90 15.15
N ALA A 221 -0.45 6.74 15.81
CA ALA A 221 -1.70 6.09 16.21
C ALA A 221 -2.49 6.94 17.21
N GLU A 222 -1.82 7.56 18.18
CA GLU A 222 -2.45 8.43 19.18
C GLU A 222 -3.06 9.67 18.53
N ARG A 223 -2.29 10.39 17.68
CA ARG A 223 -2.79 11.61 17.01
C ARG A 223 -3.90 11.36 16.01
N ALA A 224 -3.91 10.17 15.37
CA ALA A 224 -4.94 9.78 14.41
C ALA A 224 -6.12 9.06 15.07
N HIS A 225 -6.08 8.79 16.38
CA HIS A 225 -7.05 7.96 17.09
C HIS A 225 -7.29 6.61 16.40
N SER A 226 -6.23 6.01 15.87
CA SER A 226 -6.29 4.75 15.12
C SER A 226 -6.60 3.56 16.03
N THR A 227 -7.36 2.59 15.49
CA THR A 227 -7.44 1.27 16.10
C THR A 227 -6.12 0.54 15.84
N VAL A 228 -5.42 0.11 16.90
CA VAL A 228 -4.07 -0.47 16.81
C VAL A 228 -4.14 -1.99 16.97
N ILE A 229 -3.42 -2.68 16.08
CA ILE A 229 -3.15 -4.13 16.16
C ILE A 229 -1.64 -4.32 16.19
N GLU A 230 -1.12 -4.89 17.26
CA GLU A 230 0.31 -5.17 17.42
C GLU A 230 0.64 -6.60 16.99
N LEU A 231 1.73 -6.74 16.21
CA LEU A 231 2.23 -8.04 15.75
C LEU A 231 3.71 -8.20 16.09
N ASN A 232 4.08 -9.37 16.58
CA ASN A 232 5.48 -9.75 16.72
C ASN A 232 6.03 -10.19 15.36
N SER A 233 6.21 -9.22 14.44
CA SER A 233 6.64 -9.42 13.06
C SER A 233 7.72 -8.45 12.66
N SER A 234 8.46 -8.78 11.58
CA SER A 234 9.28 -7.83 10.84
C SER A 234 8.42 -6.82 10.08
N HIS A 235 9.05 -5.96 9.27
CA HIS A 235 8.35 -5.00 8.41
C HIS A 235 7.39 -5.66 7.40
N ALA A 236 7.67 -6.90 6.95
CA ALA A 236 6.97 -7.61 5.85
C ALA A 236 5.59 -8.19 6.23
N ILE A 237 4.77 -7.49 7.00
CA ILE A 237 3.45 -7.93 7.48
C ILE A 237 2.58 -8.58 6.39
N PRO A 238 2.42 -8.02 5.16
CA PRO A 238 1.54 -8.61 4.15
C PRO A 238 1.97 -10.00 3.68
N ILE A 239 3.24 -10.36 3.90
CA ILE A 239 3.80 -11.66 3.52
C ILE A 239 3.70 -12.64 4.67
N THR A 240 4.06 -12.21 5.89
CA THR A 240 4.22 -13.10 7.05
C THR A 240 2.94 -13.28 7.86
N PHE A 241 2.04 -12.26 7.84
CA PHE A 241 0.75 -12.27 8.53
C PHE A 241 -0.40 -11.80 7.63
N PRO A 242 -0.58 -12.37 6.43
CA PRO A 242 -1.62 -11.93 5.49
C PRO A 242 -3.03 -12.07 6.06
N GLU A 243 -3.27 -13.07 6.92
CA GLU A 243 -4.57 -13.29 7.58
C GLU A 243 -4.94 -12.13 8.52
N VAL A 244 -3.95 -11.52 9.20
CA VAL A 244 -4.21 -10.37 10.08
C VAL A 244 -4.61 -9.15 9.25
N VAL A 245 -3.98 -8.92 8.09
CA VAL A 245 -4.39 -7.85 7.17
C VAL A 245 -5.83 -8.06 6.72
N VAL A 246 -6.21 -9.28 6.36
CA VAL A 246 -7.58 -9.64 5.96
C VAL A 246 -8.57 -9.40 7.10
N ASP A 247 -8.23 -9.80 8.32
CA ASP A 247 -9.13 -9.63 9.48
C ASP A 247 -9.32 -8.15 9.84
N VAL A 248 -8.28 -7.31 9.73
CA VAL A 248 -8.41 -5.87 9.92
C VAL A 248 -9.28 -5.23 8.83
N VAL A 249 -9.17 -5.68 7.58
CA VAL A 249 -10.08 -5.25 6.50
C VAL A 249 -11.53 -5.60 6.83
N LYS A 250 -11.81 -6.80 7.36
CA LYS A 250 -13.16 -7.20 7.78
C LYS A 250 -13.70 -6.32 8.91
N GLN A 251 -12.86 -6.03 9.92
CA GLN A 251 -13.21 -5.13 11.02
C GLN A 251 -13.54 -3.72 10.49
N ALA A 252 -12.69 -3.17 9.62
CA ALA A 252 -12.91 -1.88 9.01
C ALA A 252 -14.20 -1.84 8.17
N ALA A 253 -14.46 -2.87 7.36
CA ALA A 253 -15.66 -2.97 6.56
C ALA A 253 -16.94 -3.02 7.41
N GLN A 254 -16.91 -3.68 8.56
CA GLN A 254 -18.02 -3.70 9.53
C GLN A 254 -18.23 -2.32 10.15
N ALA A 255 -17.16 -1.65 10.56
CA ALA A 255 -17.24 -0.34 11.23
C ALA A 255 -17.78 0.78 10.33
N ILE A 256 -17.55 0.73 9.01
CA ILE A 256 -18.03 1.76 8.07
C ILE A 256 -19.44 1.48 7.53
N THR A 257 -20.03 0.34 7.85
CA THR A 257 -21.39 -0.04 7.39
C THR A 257 -22.48 0.45 8.35
N ILE A 258 -22.07 0.97 9.51
CA ILE A 258 -22.95 1.55 10.52
C ILE A 258 -23.09 3.05 10.22
#